data_09d18824e2a163fd07aee88e7fc1a676
#
_entry.id   09d18824e2a163fd07aee88e7fc1a676
#
_cell.length_a   1.000
_cell.length_b   1.000
_cell.length_c   1.000
_cell.angle_alpha   90.00
_cell.angle_beta   90.00
_cell.angle_gamma   90.00
#
_symmetry.space_group_name_H-M   'P 1'
#
loop_
_entity.id
_entity.type
_entity.pdbx_description
1 polymer ?
#
loop_
_entity_poly.entity_id
_entity_poly.type
_entity_poly.pdbx_seq_one_letter_code
_entity_poly.pdbx_strand_id
1 'polypeptide(L)'
;TITLDPDDDLDLISTAGTDAQILCETEPLVAIVYEFSAGATSATVAGLPAGVTFVIAGNELTISGTPTGPIPTQTTFNYTVTTQGGNCSVASLDGTITVNPEGGLVLTSPIGSDAQVLCENTTILDIIYQLEGDATNATVTGLPAGVSFSVLSGIVTISGTPTDDITSTTVYDYTITTTGSPCSGDTTGTITLDPDDDLDLISTAGTDAQILCETEPLVAIVYEFSG
;
A
#
# COMPACT_ATOMS: atom_id res chain seq x y z
N THR A 1 -7.99 -25.19 62.49
CA THR A 1 -8.77 -25.02 61.26
C THR A 1 -7.83 -25.28 60.11
N ILE A 2 -8.18 -26.19 59.20
CA ILE A 2 -7.48 -26.39 57.93
C ILE A 2 -8.30 -25.61 56.87
N THR A 3 -7.67 -24.66 56.21
CA THR A 3 -8.25 -23.93 55.06
C THR A 3 -7.58 -24.46 53.80
N LEU A 4 -8.37 -24.81 52.81
CA LEU A 4 -7.90 -25.15 51.47
C LEU A 4 -8.12 -23.93 50.59
N ASP A 5 -7.04 -23.41 50.03
CA ASP A 5 -7.11 -22.39 48.98
C ASP A 5 -7.29 -23.09 47.61
N PRO A 6 -8.12 -22.59 46.73
CA PRO A 6 -8.26 -23.14 45.38
C PRO A 6 -6.99 -22.88 44.54
N ASP A 7 -6.74 -23.73 43.57
CA ASP A 7 -5.79 -23.45 42.49
C ASP A 7 -6.31 -22.26 41.64
N ASP A 8 -5.40 -21.53 41.03
CA ASP A 8 -5.75 -20.47 40.10
C ASP A 8 -6.44 -21.05 38.86
N ASP A 9 -7.34 -20.28 38.30
CA ASP A 9 -8.04 -20.59 37.05
C ASP A 9 -7.92 -19.47 36.04
N LEU A 10 -7.89 -19.78 34.73
CA LEU A 10 -7.70 -18.85 33.65
C LEU A 10 -8.46 -19.32 32.41
N ASP A 11 -9.43 -18.54 31.97
CA ASP A 11 -10.28 -18.83 30.82
C ASP A 11 -10.20 -17.74 29.74
N LEU A 12 -10.19 -18.15 28.46
CA LEU A 12 -10.42 -17.25 27.35
C LEU A 12 -11.92 -16.96 27.24
N ILE A 13 -12.33 -15.70 27.47
CA ILE A 13 -13.73 -15.29 27.43
C ILE A 13 -14.10 -14.48 26.20
N SER A 14 -13.13 -14.00 25.42
CA SER A 14 -13.38 -13.46 24.08
C SER A 14 -13.77 -14.56 23.09
N THR A 15 -14.24 -14.19 21.90
CA THR A 15 -14.64 -15.15 20.87
C THR A 15 -13.53 -16.20 20.62
N ALA A 16 -13.91 -17.46 20.51
CA ALA A 16 -12.96 -18.54 20.24
C ALA A 16 -12.10 -18.24 19.00
N GLY A 17 -10.78 -18.44 19.13
CA GLY A 17 -9.79 -18.16 18.09
C GLY A 17 -9.21 -16.75 18.13
N THR A 18 -9.67 -15.85 19.00
CA THR A 18 -9.03 -14.53 19.18
C THR A 18 -7.63 -14.64 19.78
N ASP A 19 -7.31 -15.75 20.44
CA ASP A 19 -6.00 -16.11 20.98
C ASP A 19 -4.98 -16.56 19.91
N ALA A 20 -5.43 -16.67 18.62
CA ALA A 20 -4.59 -17.05 17.49
C ALA A 20 -4.92 -16.19 16.27
N GLN A 21 -4.39 -14.95 16.21
CA GLN A 21 -4.68 -13.98 15.16
C GLN A 21 -3.56 -13.90 14.14
N ILE A 22 -3.96 -13.64 12.88
CA ILE A 22 -3.07 -13.29 11.76
C ILE A 22 -3.53 -11.95 11.23
N LEU A 23 -2.64 -10.96 11.18
CA LEU A 23 -2.95 -9.58 10.81
C LEU A 23 -1.77 -8.93 10.08
N CYS A 24 -2.02 -7.77 9.49
CA CYS A 24 -1.00 -6.94 8.88
C CYS A 24 -0.31 -6.04 9.92
N GLU A 25 0.90 -5.57 9.62
CA GLU A 25 1.72 -4.75 10.52
C GLU A 25 1.01 -3.52 11.07
N THR A 26 0.12 -2.91 10.28
CA THR A 26 -0.62 -1.68 10.67
C THR A 26 -2.05 -1.97 11.14
N GLU A 27 -2.47 -3.23 11.19
CA GLU A 27 -3.82 -3.64 11.53
C GLU A 27 -3.97 -3.79 13.05
N PRO A 28 -5.02 -3.21 13.68
CA PRO A 28 -5.25 -3.38 15.10
C PRO A 28 -5.70 -4.79 15.44
N LEU A 29 -5.18 -5.32 16.53
CA LEU A 29 -5.58 -6.61 17.09
C LEU A 29 -7.07 -6.58 17.52
N VAL A 30 -7.82 -7.63 17.21
CA VAL A 30 -9.10 -7.87 17.86
C VAL A 30 -8.82 -8.18 19.33
N ALA A 31 -9.48 -7.48 20.25
CA ALA A 31 -9.19 -7.62 21.67
C ALA A 31 -9.31 -9.08 22.15
N ILE A 32 -8.29 -9.57 22.83
CA ILE A 32 -8.25 -10.89 23.46
C ILE A 32 -8.52 -10.70 24.93
N VAL A 33 -9.55 -11.35 25.46
CA VAL A 33 -9.95 -11.18 26.86
C VAL A 33 -9.90 -12.50 27.57
N TYR A 34 -9.14 -12.52 28.67
CA TYR A 34 -9.07 -13.63 29.60
C TYR A 34 -9.69 -13.24 30.94
N GLU A 35 -10.39 -14.16 31.56
CA GLU A 35 -10.84 -14.07 32.96
C GLU A 35 -9.98 -14.95 33.84
N PHE A 36 -9.48 -14.39 34.93
CA PHE A 36 -8.80 -15.17 35.98
C PHE A 36 -9.67 -15.24 37.22
N SER A 37 -9.68 -16.37 37.87
CA SER A 37 -10.57 -16.66 38.99
C SER A 37 -9.94 -17.57 40.05
N ALA A 38 -10.76 -18.07 40.97
CA ALA A 38 -10.39 -18.95 42.06
C ALA A 38 -9.36 -18.31 43.02
N GLY A 39 -8.09 -18.74 43.01
CA GLY A 39 -7.03 -18.20 43.87
C GLY A 39 -6.36 -16.95 43.32
N ALA A 40 -6.44 -16.72 41.99
CA ALA A 40 -5.75 -15.65 41.32
C ALA A 40 -6.31 -14.25 41.64
N THR A 41 -5.41 -13.30 41.86
CA THR A 41 -5.77 -11.87 42.08
C THR A 41 -5.24 -10.95 41.00
N SER A 42 -4.42 -11.45 40.10
CA SER A 42 -3.83 -10.73 38.98
C SER A 42 -3.36 -11.72 37.91
N ALA A 43 -2.90 -11.21 36.76
CA ALA A 43 -2.24 -11.97 35.70
C ALA A 43 -1.18 -11.14 35.01
N THR A 44 -0.26 -11.78 34.31
CA THR A 44 0.77 -11.14 33.49
C THR A 44 0.80 -11.75 32.11
N VAL A 45 1.31 -11.01 31.13
CA VAL A 45 1.52 -11.49 29.75
C VAL A 45 2.97 -11.29 29.37
N ALA A 46 3.56 -12.31 28.77
CA ALA A 46 4.90 -12.26 28.18
C ALA A 46 4.82 -12.64 26.70
N GLY A 47 5.71 -12.12 25.87
CA GLY A 47 5.85 -12.50 24.46
C GLY A 47 5.02 -11.70 23.47
N LEU A 48 4.37 -10.59 23.88
CA LEU A 48 3.61 -9.73 22.97
C LEU A 48 4.54 -8.98 22.00
N PRO A 49 4.10 -8.72 20.74
CA PRO A 49 4.81 -7.85 19.83
C PRO A 49 4.83 -6.39 20.33
N ALA A 50 5.78 -5.61 19.86
CA ALA A 50 5.81 -4.18 20.12
C ALA A 50 4.49 -3.51 19.66
N GLY A 51 3.99 -2.52 20.41
CA GLY A 51 2.71 -1.85 20.15
C GLY A 51 1.46 -2.59 20.65
N VAL A 52 1.58 -3.85 21.04
CA VAL A 52 0.51 -4.62 21.71
C VAL A 52 0.78 -4.63 23.20
N THR A 53 -0.26 -4.33 23.99
CA THR A 53 -0.19 -4.22 25.45
C THR A 53 -1.36 -4.96 26.08
N PHE A 54 -1.35 -5.07 27.41
CA PHE A 54 -2.50 -5.58 28.15
C PHE A 54 -2.89 -4.64 29.28
N VAL A 55 -4.14 -4.70 29.67
CA VAL A 55 -4.71 -4.02 30.84
C VAL A 55 -5.52 -5.01 31.67
N ILE A 56 -5.58 -4.76 32.99
CA ILE A 56 -6.41 -5.54 33.89
C ILE A 56 -7.50 -4.63 34.48
N ALA A 57 -8.73 -5.11 34.44
CA ALA A 57 -9.90 -4.45 35.04
C ALA A 57 -10.73 -5.48 35.80
N GLY A 58 -10.72 -5.41 37.14
CA GLY A 58 -11.33 -6.44 37.96
C GLY A 58 -10.58 -7.77 37.84
N ASN A 59 -11.27 -8.81 37.40
CA ASN A 59 -10.72 -10.15 37.13
C ASN A 59 -10.50 -10.44 35.62
N GLU A 60 -10.63 -9.42 34.78
CA GLU A 60 -10.41 -9.54 33.33
C GLU A 60 -9.07 -8.92 32.91
N LEU A 61 -8.34 -9.66 32.08
CA LEU A 61 -7.14 -9.20 31.38
C LEU A 61 -7.45 -9.06 29.91
N THR A 62 -7.29 -7.85 29.36
CA THR A 62 -7.52 -7.56 27.93
C THR A 62 -6.20 -7.25 27.23
N ILE A 63 -5.85 -8.02 26.20
CA ILE A 63 -4.73 -7.76 25.30
C ILE A 63 -5.28 -7.01 24.08
N SER A 64 -4.66 -5.88 23.71
CA SER A 64 -5.07 -5.05 22.56
C SER A 64 -3.90 -4.20 22.08
N GLY A 65 -4.08 -3.56 20.93
CA GLY A 65 -3.10 -2.67 20.33
C GLY A 65 -2.89 -2.97 18.85
N THR A 66 -1.95 -2.27 18.27
CA THR A 66 -1.51 -2.47 16.88
C THR A 66 -0.04 -2.84 16.90
N PRO A 67 0.37 -3.94 16.29
CA PRO A 67 1.79 -4.27 16.17
C PRO A 67 2.55 -3.12 15.50
N THR A 68 3.73 -2.78 16.02
CA THR A 68 4.57 -1.71 15.48
C THR A 68 6.01 -2.19 15.38
N GLY A 69 6.76 -1.58 14.44
CA GLY A 69 8.16 -1.90 14.19
C GLY A 69 8.33 -2.60 12.84
N PRO A 70 9.54 -2.67 12.31
CA PRO A 70 9.76 -3.30 11.01
C PRO A 70 9.55 -4.83 11.12
N ILE A 71 8.61 -5.34 10.36
CA ILE A 71 8.36 -6.78 10.16
C ILE A 71 8.79 -7.14 8.74
N PRO A 72 10.06 -7.45 8.49
CA PRO A 72 10.57 -7.68 7.13
C PRO A 72 10.05 -8.97 6.49
N THR A 73 9.57 -9.89 7.31
CA THR A 73 8.98 -11.18 6.90
C THR A 73 7.92 -11.59 7.89
N GLN A 74 6.96 -12.43 7.47
CA GLN A 74 5.95 -12.97 8.38
C GLN A 74 6.58 -13.46 9.69
N THR A 75 6.12 -12.91 10.81
CA THR A 75 6.65 -13.20 12.14
C THR A 75 5.54 -13.62 13.08
N THR A 76 5.71 -14.77 13.76
CA THR A 76 4.78 -15.25 14.78
C THR A 76 5.33 -14.97 16.17
N PHE A 77 4.56 -14.23 16.96
CA PHE A 77 4.81 -13.96 18.37
C PHE A 77 3.98 -14.93 19.21
N ASN A 78 4.66 -15.78 19.96
CA ASN A 78 4.01 -16.65 20.94
C ASN A 78 3.95 -15.89 22.26
N TYR A 79 2.77 -15.74 22.83
CA TYR A 79 2.60 -15.11 24.12
C TYR A 79 2.00 -16.10 25.12
N THR A 80 2.28 -15.86 26.40
CA THR A 80 1.75 -16.65 27.52
C THR A 80 1.12 -15.71 28.54
N VAL A 81 -0.12 -15.96 28.88
CA VAL A 81 -0.82 -15.34 30.03
C VAL A 81 -0.64 -16.24 31.23
N THR A 82 -0.22 -15.69 32.37
CA THR A 82 0.03 -16.45 33.63
C THR A 82 -0.64 -15.72 34.77
N THR A 83 -1.43 -16.45 35.56
CA THR A 83 -2.08 -15.93 36.77
C THR A 83 -1.07 -15.64 37.87
N GLN A 84 -1.42 -14.75 38.78
CA GLN A 84 -0.59 -14.33 39.92
C GLN A 84 -1.44 -14.06 41.16
N GLY A 85 -0.77 -14.13 42.32
CA GLY A 85 -1.32 -13.74 43.63
C GLY A 85 -2.12 -14.81 44.34
N GLY A 86 -2.27 -15.99 43.74
CA GLY A 86 -2.77 -17.18 44.43
C GLY A 86 -1.72 -17.81 45.36
N ASN A 87 -2.19 -18.59 46.30
CA ASN A 87 -1.31 -19.35 47.24
C ASN A 87 -1.02 -20.78 46.74
N CYS A 88 -1.76 -21.20 45.68
CA CYS A 88 -1.66 -22.57 45.14
C CYS A 88 -1.04 -22.53 43.72
N SER A 89 -1.40 -23.50 42.88
CA SER A 89 -0.84 -23.61 41.53
C SER A 89 -1.30 -22.46 40.64
N VAL A 90 -0.37 -21.86 39.91
CA VAL A 90 -0.68 -20.84 38.85
C VAL A 90 -1.28 -21.51 37.61
N ALA A 91 -2.22 -20.84 36.96
CA ALA A 91 -2.73 -21.22 35.65
C ALA A 91 -2.01 -20.43 34.54
N SER A 92 -1.86 -21.04 33.37
CA SER A 92 -1.32 -20.36 32.21
C SER A 92 -1.99 -20.82 30.90
N LEU A 93 -2.17 -19.89 29.98
CA LEU A 93 -2.65 -20.14 28.62
C LEU A 93 -1.72 -19.46 27.61
N ASP A 94 -1.46 -20.17 26.53
CA ASP A 94 -0.65 -19.68 25.42
C ASP A 94 -1.53 -19.19 24.27
N GLY A 95 -1.03 -18.21 23.51
CA GLY A 95 -1.64 -17.77 22.28
C GLY A 95 -0.60 -17.31 21.25
N THR A 96 -1.06 -16.96 20.08
CA THR A 96 -0.20 -16.55 18.96
C THR A 96 -0.71 -15.29 18.28
N ILE A 97 0.19 -14.39 17.92
CA ILE A 97 -0.06 -13.25 17.06
C ILE A 97 0.92 -13.35 15.88
N THR A 98 0.41 -13.66 14.70
CA THR A 98 1.21 -13.70 13.47
C THR A 98 1.03 -12.39 12.73
N VAL A 99 2.12 -11.67 12.47
CA VAL A 99 2.13 -10.39 11.79
C VAL A 99 2.78 -10.58 10.42
N ASN A 100 2.06 -10.19 9.37
CA ASN A 100 2.56 -10.13 8.01
C ASN A 100 3.12 -8.74 7.73
N PRO A 101 4.23 -8.62 6.98
CA PRO A 101 4.73 -7.33 6.53
C PRO A 101 3.74 -6.66 5.58
N GLU A 102 3.70 -5.33 5.57
CA GLU A 102 3.04 -4.57 4.51
C GLU A 102 3.78 -4.77 3.18
N GLY A 103 3.02 -4.91 2.11
CA GLY A 103 3.59 -4.86 0.76
C GLY A 103 4.07 -3.44 0.46
N GLY A 104 5.36 -3.29 0.18
CA GLY A 104 5.98 -1.99 -0.09
C GLY A 104 6.34 -1.80 -1.57
N LEU A 105 6.57 -0.54 -1.95
CA LEU A 105 7.03 -0.11 -3.26
C LEU A 105 8.09 0.99 -3.08
N VAL A 106 9.30 0.74 -3.53
CA VAL A 106 10.40 1.72 -3.50
C VAL A 106 10.75 2.14 -4.92
N LEU A 107 10.65 3.45 -5.21
CA LEU A 107 11.08 4.02 -6.49
C LEU A 107 12.60 3.85 -6.65
N THR A 108 13.02 3.16 -7.70
CA THR A 108 14.44 2.91 -8.02
C THR A 108 14.91 3.60 -9.28
N SER A 109 13.99 4.09 -10.13
CA SER A 109 14.30 5.02 -11.22
C SER A 109 14.67 6.40 -10.67
N PRO A 110 15.21 7.34 -11.48
CA PRO A 110 15.59 8.67 -11.01
C PRO A 110 14.44 9.39 -10.28
N ILE A 111 14.78 10.13 -9.23
CA ILE A 111 13.81 10.94 -8.47
C ILE A 111 13.04 11.85 -9.42
N GLY A 112 11.70 11.84 -9.31
CA GLY A 112 10.79 12.61 -10.15
C GLY A 112 10.36 11.88 -11.43
N SER A 113 10.88 10.67 -11.71
CA SER A 113 10.39 9.85 -12.82
C SER A 113 8.93 9.41 -12.63
N ASP A 114 8.45 9.41 -11.41
CA ASP A 114 7.07 9.12 -11.01
C ASP A 114 6.09 10.30 -11.18
N ALA A 115 6.61 11.47 -11.64
CA ALA A 115 5.83 12.67 -11.89
C ALA A 115 6.37 13.39 -13.15
N GLN A 116 6.04 12.87 -14.33
CA GLN A 116 6.55 13.35 -15.61
C GLN A 116 5.57 14.31 -16.29
N VAL A 117 6.12 15.33 -16.98
CA VAL A 117 5.40 16.24 -17.87
C VAL A 117 6.05 16.14 -19.24
N LEU A 118 5.29 15.83 -20.28
CA LEU A 118 5.79 15.63 -21.65
C LEU A 118 4.68 15.93 -22.64
N CYS A 119 5.07 16.19 -23.89
CA CYS A 119 4.10 16.32 -24.99
C CYS A 119 3.50 14.94 -25.34
N GLU A 120 2.30 14.93 -25.87
CA GLU A 120 1.71 13.70 -26.42
C GLU A 120 2.66 13.04 -27.45
N ASN A 121 2.52 11.75 -27.68
CA ASN A 121 3.38 10.96 -28.55
C ASN A 121 4.88 10.94 -28.18
N THR A 122 5.26 11.49 -27.02
CA THR A 122 6.63 11.41 -26.47
C THR A 122 6.76 10.22 -25.53
N THR A 123 7.80 9.40 -25.73
CA THR A 123 8.06 8.23 -24.86
C THR A 123 8.42 8.68 -23.44
N ILE A 124 7.75 8.12 -22.44
CA ILE A 124 8.06 8.39 -21.03
C ILE A 124 9.45 7.82 -20.66
N LEU A 125 10.09 8.44 -19.68
CA LEU A 125 11.20 7.80 -18.97
C LEU A 125 10.63 6.62 -18.16
N ASP A 126 11.26 5.46 -18.25
CA ASP A 126 10.84 4.28 -17.50
C ASP A 126 10.72 4.58 -16.00
N ILE A 127 9.56 4.27 -15.44
CA ILE A 127 9.30 4.39 -14.00
C ILE A 127 9.46 3.00 -13.39
N ILE A 128 10.41 2.87 -12.47
CA ILE A 128 10.81 1.57 -11.95
C ILE A 128 10.66 1.55 -10.42
N TYR A 129 9.87 0.60 -9.93
CA TYR A 129 9.71 0.33 -8.50
C TYR A 129 10.20 -1.07 -8.16
N GLN A 130 10.85 -1.20 -7.00
CA GLN A 130 11.15 -2.48 -6.37
C GLN A 130 10.01 -2.82 -5.39
N LEU A 131 9.49 -4.05 -5.48
CA LEU A 131 8.56 -4.59 -4.48
C LEU A 131 9.31 -4.90 -3.18
N GLU A 132 8.68 -4.61 -2.06
CA GLU A 132 9.18 -4.91 -0.71
C GLU A 132 8.14 -5.70 0.11
N GLY A 133 8.53 -6.14 1.30
CA GLY A 133 7.74 -7.03 2.13
C GLY A 133 7.58 -8.40 1.46
N ASP A 134 6.42 -9.01 1.65
CA ASP A 134 6.08 -10.31 1.04
C ASP A 134 5.34 -10.16 -0.33
N ALA A 135 5.32 -8.94 -0.91
CA ALA A 135 4.69 -8.70 -2.20
C ALA A 135 5.45 -9.40 -3.32
N THR A 136 4.74 -10.17 -4.14
CA THR A 136 5.32 -10.92 -5.27
C THR A 136 4.90 -10.39 -6.63
N ASN A 137 3.87 -9.53 -6.68
CA ASN A 137 3.34 -8.96 -7.89
C ASN A 137 2.70 -7.59 -7.59
N ALA A 138 2.29 -6.86 -8.64
CA ALA A 138 1.57 -5.60 -8.52
C ALA A 138 0.59 -5.43 -9.68
N THR A 139 -0.38 -4.55 -9.49
CA THR A 139 -1.27 -4.04 -10.54
C THR A 139 -1.09 -2.54 -10.66
N VAL A 140 -1.25 -2.00 -11.87
CA VAL A 140 -1.19 -0.56 -12.12
C VAL A 140 -2.47 -0.13 -12.83
N THR A 141 -3.05 0.95 -12.37
CA THR A 141 -4.26 1.54 -12.95
C THR A 141 -4.05 3.03 -13.20
N GLY A 142 -4.82 3.65 -14.10
CA GLY A 142 -4.76 5.09 -14.37
C GLY A 142 -3.70 5.52 -15.38
N LEU A 143 -3.03 4.60 -16.08
CA LEU A 143 -2.06 4.93 -17.13
C LEU A 143 -2.76 5.47 -18.38
N PRO A 144 -2.14 6.41 -19.12
CA PRO A 144 -2.61 6.85 -20.43
C PRO A 144 -2.52 5.70 -21.46
N ALA A 145 -3.31 5.80 -22.55
CA ALA A 145 -3.22 4.84 -23.64
C ALA A 145 -1.78 4.80 -24.20
N GLY A 146 -1.33 3.61 -24.63
CA GLY A 146 0.05 3.40 -25.13
C GLY A 146 1.13 3.25 -24.06
N VAL A 147 0.83 3.56 -22.79
CA VAL A 147 1.68 3.27 -21.64
C VAL A 147 1.22 1.98 -20.97
N SER A 148 2.14 1.11 -20.63
CA SER A 148 1.88 -0.19 -20.03
C SER A 148 2.85 -0.47 -18.90
N PHE A 149 2.58 -1.55 -18.14
CA PHE A 149 3.49 -1.99 -17.09
C PHE A 149 3.81 -3.49 -17.22
N SER A 150 4.92 -3.86 -16.62
CA SER A 150 5.31 -5.25 -16.43
C SER A 150 5.86 -5.47 -15.03
N VAL A 151 5.69 -6.69 -14.50
CA VAL A 151 6.31 -7.09 -13.23
C VAL A 151 7.20 -8.29 -13.48
N LEU A 152 8.49 -8.16 -13.20
CA LEU A 152 9.48 -9.21 -13.39
C LEU A 152 10.47 -9.24 -12.23
N SER A 153 10.59 -10.40 -11.58
CA SER A 153 11.54 -10.60 -10.46
C SER A 153 11.43 -9.55 -9.35
N GLY A 154 10.21 -9.16 -8.99
CA GLY A 154 9.98 -8.16 -7.95
C GLY A 154 10.19 -6.70 -8.39
N ILE A 155 10.38 -6.46 -9.68
CA ILE A 155 10.52 -5.12 -10.26
C ILE A 155 9.26 -4.80 -11.09
N VAL A 156 8.62 -3.68 -10.78
CA VAL A 156 7.54 -3.08 -11.56
C VAL A 156 8.16 -2.04 -12.49
N THR A 157 7.96 -2.19 -13.79
CA THR A 157 8.40 -1.20 -14.79
C THR A 157 7.18 -0.67 -15.52
N ILE A 158 6.98 0.65 -15.53
CA ILE A 158 6.00 1.35 -16.34
C ILE A 158 6.76 2.04 -17.48
N SER A 159 6.34 1.78 -18.72
CA SER A 159 7.02 2.29 -19.92
C SER A 159 6.05 2.40 -21.08
N GLY A 160 6.43 3.14 -22.11
CA GLY A 160 5.68 3.28 -23.33
C GLY A 160 5.64 4.70 -23.84
N THR A 161 4.82 4.91 -24.87
CA THR A 161 4.57 6.22 -25.47
C THR A 161 3.08 6.48 -25.38
N PRO A 162 2.64 7.54 -24.68
CA PRO A 162 1.23 7.94 -24.69
C PRO A 162 0.73 8.16 -26.11
N THR A 163 -0.48 7.70 -26.39
CA THR A 163 -1.13 7.82 -27.70
C THR A 163 -2.52 8.47 -27.61
N ASP A 164 -2.82 9.06 -26.45
CA ASP A 164 -4.04 9.83 -26.28
C ASP A 164 -3.93 11.12 -27.12
N ASP A 165 -4.97 11.43 -27.89
CA ASP A 165 -5.13 12.67 -28.63
C ASP A 165 -5.82 13.67 -27.69
N ILE A 166 -5.08 14.67 -27.24
CA ILE A 166 -5.53 15.63 -26.23
C ILE A 166 -5.53 17.05 -26.82
N THR A 167 -6.50 17.86 -26.42
CA THR A 167 -6.64 19.28 -26.84
C THR A 167 -6.31 20.28 -25.74
N SER A 168 -5.93 19.78 -24.55
CA SER A 168 -5.51 20.58 -23.40
C SER A 168 -4.67 19.71 -22.48
N THR A 169 -3.78 20.33 -21.69
CA THR A 169 -2.98 19.64 -20.66
C THR A 169 -3.85 18.68 -19.86
N THR A 170 -3.49 17.40 -19.87
CA THR A 170 -4.22 16.32 -19.20
C THR A 170 -3.32 15.59 -18.22
N VAL A 171 -3.79 15.43 -17.00
CA VAL A 171 -3.05 14.70 -15.94
C VAL A 171 -3.65 13.32 -15.77
N TYR A 172 -2.80 12.31 -15.85
CA TYR A 172 -3.11 10.91 -15.55
C TYR A 172 -2.50 10.54 -14.22
N ASP A 173 -3.37 10.41 -13.21
CA ASP A 173 -2.98 9.87 -11.90
C ASP A 173 -2.99 8.34 -11.98
N TYR A 174 -1.84 7.71 -11.79
CA TYR A 174 -1.77 6.26 -11.73
C TYR A 174 -1.56 5.78 -10.30
N THR A 175 -2.07 4.59 -10.02
CA THR A 175 -1.89 3.89 -8.74
C THR A 175 -1.29 2.53 -8.99
N ILE A 176 -0.24 2.20 -8.24
CA ILE A 176 0.35 0.88 -8.18
C ILE A 176 -0.07 0.24 -6.86
N THR A 177 -0.67 -0.93 -6.92
CA THR A 177 -1.06 -1.72 -5.73
C THR A 177 -0.32 -3.04 -5.73
N THR A 178 0.36 -3.35 -4.65
CA THR A 178 1.06 -4.63 -4.49
C THR A 178 0.07 -5.78 -4.32
N THR A 179 0.44 -6.96 -4.81
CA THR A 179 -0.36 -8.18 -4.72
C THR A 179 0.52 -9.39 -4.42
N GLY A 180 -0.12 -10.53 -4.09
CA GLY A 180 0.59 -11.78 -3.77
C GLY A 180 1.06 -11.89 -2.32
N SER A 181 0.80 -10.87 -1.51
CA SER A 181 0.91 -10.87 -0.04
C SER A 181 -0.48 -10.74 0.57
N PRO A 182 -0.72 -11.24 1.78
CA PRO A 182 -1.96 -10.96 2.53
C PRO A 182 -2.16 -9.47 2.82
N CYS A 183 -1.07 -8.69 2.90
CA CYS A 183 -1.06 -7.27 3.20
C CYS A 183 -0.59 -6.50 1.96
N SER A 184 -1.48 -5.72 1.37
CA SER A 184 -1.16 -4.90 0.19
C SER A 184 -0.77 -3.48 0.60
N GLY A 185 0.22 -2.91 -0.08
CA GLY A 185 0.53 -1.49 -0.05
C GLY A 185 0.30 -0.85 -1.41
N ASP A 186 0.19 0.46 -1.46
CA ASP A 186 0.01 1.22 -2.69
C ASP A 186 0.91 2.44 -2.75
N THR A 187 1.14 2.91 -3.97
CA THR A 187 1.78 4.20 -4.25
C THR A 187 1.16 4.82 -5.50
N THR A 188 1.27 6.12 -5.62
CA THR A 188 0.72 6.88 -6.73
C THR A 188 1.80 7.70 -7.44
N GLY A 189 1.55 8.03 -8.69
CA GLY A 189 2.35 8.97 -9.45
C GLY A 189 1.52 9.63 -10.54
N THR A 190 2.14 10.51 -11.33
CA THR A 190 1.45 11.28 -12.36
C THR A 190 2.20 11.26 -13.70
N ILE A 191 1.44 11.19 -14.78
CA ILE A 191 1.93 11.47 -16.13
C ILE A 191 1.07 12.61 -16.67
N THR A 192 1.66 13.77 -16.87
CA THR A 192 0.99 14.94 -17.44
C THR A 192 1.36 15.03 -18.92
N LEU A 193 0.35 15.06 -19.77
CA LEU A 193 0.52 15.28 -21.20
C LEU A 193 0.10 16.71 -21.56
N ASP A 194 0.97 17.39 -22.28
CA ASP A 194 0.65 18.63 -22.95
C ASP A 194 0.35 18.32 -24.43
N PRO A 195 -0.66 18.97 -25.05
CA PRO A 195 -0.94 18.77 -26.45
C PRO A 195 0.24 19.22 -27.31
N ASP A 196 0.45 18.58 -28.46
CA ASP A 196 1.40 19.09 -29.46
C ASP A 196 0.85 20.37 -30.10
N ASP A 197 1.73 21.34 -30.29
CA ASP A 197 1.39 22.52 -31.09
C ASP A 197 1.20 22.09 -32.56
N ASP A 198 0.01 22.31 -33.09
CA ASP A 198 -0.29 22.00 -34.47
C ASP A 198 -0.45 23.31 -35.31
N LEU A 199 -0.15 23.23 -36.57
CA LEU A 199 -0.22 24.33 -37.51
C LEU A 199 -0.94 23.92 -38.77
N ASP A 200 -2.21 24.24 -38.84
CA ASP A 200 -3.07 23.91 -39.97
C ASP A 200 -3.15 25.02 -41.04
N LEU A 201 -2.96 24.64 -42.31
CA LEU A 201 -3.22 25.55 -43.43
C LEU A 201 -4.74 25.71 -43.59
N ILE A 202 -5.29 26.85 -43.17
CA ILE A 202 -6.74 27.14 -43.30
C ILE A 202 -7.11 27.93 -44.56
N SER A 203 -6.14 28.46 -45.28
CA SER A 203 -6.38 29.00 -46.61
C SER A 203 -6.62 27.90 -47.65
N THR A 204 -7.08 28.26 -48.85
CA THR A 204 -7.35 27.29 -49.91
C THR A 204 -6.13 26.41 -50.19
N ALA A 205 -6.34 25.09 -50.33
CA ALA A 205 -5.26 24.13 -50.60
C ALA A 205 -4.37 24.56 -51.75
N GLY A 206 -3.04 24.51 -51.54
CA GLY A 206 -2.04 24.93 -52.52
C GLY A 206 -1.65 26.42 -52.48
N THR A 207 -2.22 27.20 -51.53
CA THR A 207 -1.80 28.62 -51.35
C THR A 207 -0.40 28.72 -50.76
N ASP A 208 0.09 27.69 -50.11
CA ASP A 208 1.45 27.54 -49.55
C ASP A 208 2.52 27.26 -50.65
N ALA A 209 2.08 26.96 -51.89
CA ALA A 209 2.95 26.68 -53.01
C ALA A 209 2.47 27.42 -54.27
N GLN A 210 2.63 28.75 -54.28
CA GLN A 210 2.18 29.61 -55.40
C GLN A 210 3.29 29.87 -56.42
N ILE A 211 2.93 29.81 -57.68
CA ILE A 211 3.77 30.28 -58.81
C ILE A 211 3.06 31.52 -59.43
N LEU A 212 3.70 32.66 -59.33
CA LEU A 212 3.12 33.92 -59.68
C LEU A 212 3.93 34.63 -60.83
N CYS A 213 3.29 35.37 -61.67
CA CYS A 213 3.96 36.28 -62.54
C CYS A 213 4.35 37.58 -61.78
N GLU A 214 5.32 38.33 -62.30
CA GLU A 214 5.92 39.50 -61.65
C GLU A 214 4.92 40.57 -61.16
N THR A 215 3.73 40.63 -61.77
CA THR A 215 2.69 41.57 -61.38
C THR A 215 1.44 40.96 -60.74
N GLU A 216 1.44 39.65 -60.49
CA GLU A 216 0.31 39.02 -59.86
C GLU A 216 0.39 39.13 -58.32
N PRO A 217 -0.73 39.44 -57.66
CA PRO A 217 -0.76 39.53 -56.21
C PRO A 217 -0.72 38.14 -55.63
N LEU A 218 0.02 37.99 -54.51
CA LEU A 218 0.03 36.79 -53.71
C LEU A 218 -1.38 36.52 -53.12
N VAL A 219 -1.89 35.31 -53.24
CA VAL A 219 -3.05 34.87 -52.49
C VAL A 219 -2.61 34.65 -51.04
N ALA A 220 -3.39 35.16 -50.09
CA ALA A 220 -3.02 35.05 -48.66
C ALA A 220 -2.84 33.58 -48.24
N ILE A 221 -1.73 33.30 -47.58
CA ILE A 221 -1.43 32.03 -46.93
C ILE A 221 -1.78 32.24 -45.46
N VAL A 222 -2.73 31.47 -44.96
CA VAL A 222 -3.21 31.60 -43.59
C VAL A 222 -3.10 30.26 -42.91
N TYR A 223 -2.42 30.26 -41.78
CA TYR A 223 -2.31 29.09 -40.86
C TYR A 223 -3.03 29.41 -39.58
N GLU A 224 -3.62 28.40 -38.97
CA GLU A 224 -4.19 28.41 -37.63
C GLU A 224 -3.31 27.58 -36.71
N PHE A 225 -3.12 28.08 -35.49
CA PHE A 225 -2.45 27.32 -34.41
C PHE A 225 -3.53 26.63 -33.63
N SER A 226 -3.37 25.31 -33.40
CA SER A 226 -4.16 24.50 -32.48
C SER A 226 -3.22 23.69 -31.58
N GLY A 227 -3.54 23.61 -30.29
CA GLY A 227 -2.75 22.91 -29.29
C GLY A 227 -3.05 23.42 -27.89
#